data_b8ab6124a960f3d7cbcf6556092f6043
#
_entry.id   b8ab6124a960f3d7cbcf6556092f6043
#
_cell.length_a   1.000
_cell.length_b   1.000
_cell.length_c   1.000
_cell.angle_alpha   90.00
_cell.angle_beta   90.00
_cell.angle_gamma   90.00
#
_symmetry.space_group_name_H-M   'P 1'
#
loop_
_entity.id
_entity.type
_entity.pdbx_description
1 polymer ?
#
loop_
_entity_poly.entity_id
_entity_poly.type
_entity_poly.pdbx_seq_one_letter_code
_entity_poly.pdbx_strand_id
1 'polypeptide(L)'
;MSRNLWTRALWGGVIGIVAKDAILLIGRGAGWVKVNWLAAMARPFTSPGVASTSSGMILGFVIDLLVGAILALVFAAIMRALHSRHNVIGGLIYGLLLWVIAGAAFAPSGISPAPWSVGTSTTITTLIAMLAFGLVLGWTTSEEAARVTT
;
A
#
# COMPACT_ATOMS: atom_id res chain seq x y z
N MET A 1 -21.65 -15.54 8.04
CA MET A 1 -20.26 -15.04 7.97
C MET A 1 -19.96 -14.77 6.51
N SER A 2 -19.93 -13.51 6.10
CA SER A 2 -20.00 -13.21 4.67
C SER A 2 -18.66 -13.45 3.99
N ARG A 3 -18.64 -14.42 3.07
CA ARG A 3 -17.55 -14.59 2.07
C ARG A 3 -17.22 -13.25 1.38
N ASN A 4 -18.14 -12.30 1.44
CA ASN A 4 -18.04 -10.99 0.80
C ASN A 4 -16.98 -10.05 1.43
N LEU A 5 -16.79 -10.03 2.75
CA LEU A 5 -15.80 -9.13 3.38
C LEU A 5 -14.36 -9.41 2.89
N TRP A 6 -13.96 -10.68 2.91
CA TRP A 6 -12.62 -11.09 2.49
C TRP A 6 -12.38 -10.85 1.00
N THR A 7 -13.38 -11.18 0.16
CA THR A 7 -13.32 -10.91 -1.28
C THR A 7 -13.22 -9.42 -1.55
N ARG A 8 -14.01 -8.61 -0.84
CA ARG A 8 -13.98 -7.14 -0.97
C ARG A 8 -12.67 -6.54 -0.48
N ALA A 9 -12.12 -7.06 0.62
CA ALA A 9 -10.81 -6.66 1.10
C ALA A 9 -9.72 -6.99 0.08
N LEU A 10 -9.73 -8.19 -0.51
CA LEU A 10 -8.78 -8.56 -1.56
C LEU A 10 -8.85 -7.61 -2.76
N TRP A 11 -10.05 -7.33 -3.28
CA TRP A 11 -10.23 -6.36 -4.37
C TRP A 11 -9.82 -4.96 -3.95
N GLY A 12 -10.15 -4.56 -2.72
CA GLY A 12 -9.69 -3.30 -2.14
C GLY A 12 -8.17 -3.20 -2.09
N GLY A 13 -7.49 -4.29 -1.73
CA GLY A 13 -6.03 -4.38 -1.75
C GLY A 13 -5.46 -4.21 -3.17
N VAL A 14 -5.98 -4.94 -4.14
CA VAL A 14 -5.53 -4.84 -5.55
C VAL A 14 -5.76 -3.43 -6.10
N ILE A 15 -6.97 -2.89 -5.97
CA ILE A 15 -7.31 -1.55 -6.46
C ILE A 15 -6.49 -0.50 -5.71
N GLY A 16 -6.32 -0.65 -4.40
CA GLY A 16 -5.54 0.25 -3.56
C GLY A 16 -4.06 0.30 -3.96
N ILE A 17 -3.45 -0.85 -4.27
CA ILE A 17 -2.07 -0.90 -4.79
C ILE A 17 -1.98 -0.23 -6.16
N VAL A 18 -2.90 -0.52 -7.07
CA VAL A 18 -2.91 0.14 -8.39
C VAL A 18 -3.03 1.66 -8.24
N ALA A 19 -3.90 2.15 -7.37
CA ALA A 19 -4.05 3.58 -7.10
C ALA A 19 -2.76 4.17 -6.49
N LYS A 20 -2.18 3.50 -5.49
CA LYS A 20 -0.92 3.90 -4.86
C LYS A 20 0.21 3.97 -5.88
N ASP A 21 0.39 2.92 -6.67
CA ASP A 21 1.47 2.85 -7.66
C ASP A 21 1.29 3.85 -8.79
N ALA A 22 0.06 4.11 -9.22
CA ALA A 22 -0.22 5.17 -10.18
C ALA A 22 0.23 6.56 -9.65
N ILE A 23 -0.08 6.89 -8.39
CA ILE A 23 0.37 8.13 -7.76
C ILE A 23 1.90 8.20 -7.72
N LEU A 24 2.58 7.10 -7.33
CA LEU A 24 4.03 7.05 -7.25
C LEU A 24 4.69 7.15 -8.63
N LEU A 25 4.15 6.51 -9.65
CA LEU A 25 4.66 6.58 -11.03
C LEU A 25 4.48 7.97 -11.63
N ILE A 26 3.31 8.60 -11.43
CA ILE A 26 3.06 9.98 -11.84
C ILE A 26 4.02 10.92 -11.12
N GLY A 27 4.15 10.80 -9.79
CA GLY A 27 5.05 11.60 -8.99
C GLY A 27 6.52 11.44 -9.40
N ARG A 28 6.92 10.23 -9.80
CA ARG A 28 8.26 9.97 -10.33
C ARG A 28 8.45 10.60 -11.71
N GLY A 29 7.49 10.47 -12.61
CA GLY A 29 7.52 11.10 -13.93
C GLY A 29 7.60 12.63 -13.84
N ALA A 30 6.95 13.23 -12.84
CA ALA A 30 7.03 14.66 -12.54
C ALA A 30 8.30 15.08 -11.76
N GLY A 31 9.17 14.14 -11.38
CA GLY A 31 10.39 14.41 -10.60
C GLY A 31 10.16 14.65 -9.10
N TRP A 32 8.93 14.45 -8.59
CA TRP A 32 8.60 14.62 -7.17
C TRP A 32 9.04 13.43 -6.32
N VAL A 33 8.98 12.21 -6.88
CA VAL A 33 9.39 10.98 -6.20
C VAL A 33 10.74 10.52 -6.73
N LYS A 34 11.75 10.50 -5.86
CA LYS A 34 13.13 10.11 -6.21
C LYS A 34 13.40 8.61 -6.00
N VAL A 35 12.49 7.91 -5.33
CA VAL A 35 12.62 6.47 -5.05
C VAL A 35 11.91 5.67 -6.13
N ASN A 36 12.55 4.60 -6.62
CA ASN A 36 11.89 3.62 -7.48
C ASN A 36 11.28 2.52 -6.62
N TRP A 37 10.02 2.69 -6.23
CA TRP A 37 9.32 1.77 -5.36
C TRP A 37 9.22 0.36 -5.94
N LEU A 38 8.89 0.24 -7.22
CA LEU A 38 8.78 -1.07 -7.88
C LEU A 38 10.12 -1.81 -7.90
N ALA A 39 11.21 -1.10 -8.20
CA ALA A 39 12.55 -1.69 -8.10
C ALA A 39 12.88 -2.08 -6.64
N ALA A 40 12.46 -1.29 -5.66
CA ALA A 40 12.65 -1.62 -4.25
C ALA A 40 11.93 -2.92 -3.86
N MET A 41 10.69 -3.12 -4.33
CA MET A 41 9.94 -4.37 -4.11
C MET A 41 10.58 -5.59 -4.77
N ALA A 42 11.27 -5.42 -5.90
CA ALA A 42 11.96 -6.51 -6.59
C ALA A 42 13.32 -6.88 -5.97
N ARG A 43 14.00 -5.95 -5.29
CA ARG A 43 15.36 -6.15 -4.75
C ARG A 43 15.56 -7.39 -3.89
N PRO A 44 14.64 -7.78 -2.99
CA PRO A 44 14.82 -9.01 -2.20
C PRO A 44 14.87 -10.30 -3.04
N PHE A 45 14.40 -10.26 -4.29
CA PHE A 45 14.21 -11.42 -5.14
C PHE A 45 15.13 -11.42 -6.37
N THR A 46 15.89 -10.34 -6.60
CA THR A 46 16.75 -10.19 -7.77
C THR A 46 17.94 -9.26 -7.47
N SER A 47 18.95 -9.26 -8.37
CA SER A 47 20.07 -8.34 -8.21
C SER A 47 19.63 -6.87 -8.42
N PRO A 48 20.31 -5.91 -7.81
CA PRO A 48 19.99 -4.48 -7.95
C PRO A 48 19.93 -3.98 -9.40
N GLY A 49 20.81 -4.50 -10.26
CA GLY A 49 20.83 -4.15 -11.68
C GLY A 49 19.56 -4.63 -12.40
N VAL A 50 19.12 -5.87 -12.15
CA VAL A 50 17.90 -6.44 -12.73
C VAL A 50 16.65 -5.78 -12.16
N ALA A 51 16.63 -5.47 -10.85
CA ALA A 51 15.48 -4.82 -10.21
C ALA A 51 15.09 -3.48 -10.89
N SER A 52 16.05 -2.77 -11.45
CA SER A 52 15.83 -1.47 -12.10
C SER A 52 15.42 -1.57 -13.57
N THR A 53 15.43 -2.77 -14.16
CA THR A 53 14.96 -3.00 -15.53
C THR A 53 13.44 -3.08 -15.60
N SER A 54 12.87 -3.02 -16.80
CA SER A 54 11.42 -3.17 -17.02
C SER A 54 10.90 -4.49 -16.45
N SER A 55 11.61 -5.60 -16.66
CA SER A 55 11.23 -6.90 -16.10
C SER A 55 11.30 -6.93 -14.57
N GLY A 56 12.32 -6.30 -13.98
CA GLY A 56 12.42 -6.14 -12.53
C GLY A 56 11.28 -5.30 -11.95
N MET A 57 10.89 -4.22 -12.62
CA MET A 57 9.75 -3.39 -12.19
C MET A 57 8.42 -4.13 -12.31
N ILE A 58 8.22 -4.96 -13.34
CA ILE A 58 7.03 -5.83 -13.47
C ILE A 58 7.00 -6.83 -12.31
N LEU A 59 8.12 -7.47 -12.00
CA LEU A 59 8.22 -8.36 -10.84
C LEU A 59 7.89 -7.62 -9.54
N GLY A 60 8.45 -6.43 -9.35
CA GLY A 60 8.16 -5.58 -8.20
C GLY A 60 6.68 -5.23 -8.07
N PHE A 61 6.01 -4.92 -9.18
CA PHE A 61 4.57 -4.66 -9.21
C PHE A 61 3.75 -5.90 -8.81
N VAL A 62 4.10 -7.09 -9.32
CA VAL A 62 3.43 -8.34 -8.93
C VAL A 62 3.61 -8.61 -7.43
N ILE A 63 4.82 -8.42 -6.89
CA ILE A 63 5.11 -8.58 -5.47
C ILE A 63 4.30 -7.57 -4.65
N ASP A 64 4.24 -6.31 -5.08
CA ASP A 64 3.48 -5.27 -4.39
C ASP A 64 1.96 -5.59 -4.37
N LEU A 65 1.41 -6.12 -5.46
CA LEU A 65 0.02 -6.62 -5.48
C LEU A 65 -0.21 -7.73 -4.47
N LEU A 66 0.70 -8.69 -4.35
CA LEU A 66 0.60 -9.78 -3.37
C LEU A 66 0.69 -9.25 -1.94
N VAL A 67 1.64 -8.37 -1.67
CA VAL A 67 1.77 -7.70 -0.37
C VAL A 67 0.52 -6.89 -0.05
N GLY A 68 0.01 -6.13 -1.01
CA GLY A 68 -1.23 -5.36 -0.85
C GLY A 68 -2.45 -6.22 -0.55
N ALA A 69 -2.56 -7.40 -1.20
CA ALA A 69 -3.61 -8.36 -0.89
C ALA A 69 -3.51 -8.89 0.55
N ILE A 70 -2.31 -9.25 1.00
CA ILE A 70 -2.07 -9.69 2.39
C ILE A 70 -2.41 -8.56 3.38
N LEU A 71 -1.92 -7.35 3.14
CA LEU A 71 -2.20 -6.19 3.98
C LEU A 71 -3.70 -5.87 4.05
N ALA A 72 -4.42 -6.06 2.95
CA ALA A 72 -5.87 -5.89 2.91
C ALA A 72 -6.61 -6.93 3.77
N LEU A 73 -6.17 -8.19 3.76
CA LEU A 73 -6.72 -9.22 4.65
C LEU A 73 -6.42 -8.92 6.11
N VAL A 74 -5.22 -8.45 6.44
CA VAL A 74 -4.85 -8.00 7.79
C VAL A 74 -5.75 -6.85 8.24
N PHE A 75 -5.95 -5.85 7.37
CA PHE A 75 -6.87 -4.74 7.65
C PHE A 75 -8.30 -5.23 7.94
N ALA A 76 -8.84 -6.11 7.09
CA ALA A 76 -10.17 -6.68 7.29
C ALA A 76 -10.29 -7.45 8.61
N ALA A 77 -9.25 -8.20 8.97
CA ALA A 77 -9.19 -8.91 10.25
C ALA A 77 -9.20 -7.93 11.44
N ILE A 78 -8.42 -6.85 11.38
CA ILE A 78 -8.38 -5.80 12.41
C ILE A 78 -9.73 -5.12 12.55
N MET A 79 -10.32 -4.66 11.45
CA MET A 79 -11.62 -3.97 11.48
C MET A 79 -12.73 -4.88 12.02
N ARG A 80 -12.70 -6.15 11.69
CA ARG A 80 -13.62 -7.15 12.24
C ARG A 80 -13.41 -7.35 13.74
N ALA A 81 -12.17 -7.47 14.20
CA ALA A 81 -11.84 -7.66 15.63
C ALA A 81 -12.25 -6.44 16.47
N LEU A 82 -12.10 -5.24 15.92
CA LEU A 82 -12.47 -3.99 16.58
C LEU A 82 -13.98 -3.70 16.51
N HIS A 83 -14.78 -4.49 15.78
CA HIS A 83 -16.19 -4.22 15.49
C HIS A 83 -16.42 -2.77 14.98
N SER A 84 -15.45 -2.25 14.21
CA SER A 84 -15.44 -0.85 13.81
C SER A 84 -16.50 -0.55 12.76
N ARG A 85 -17.25 0.54 12.96
CA ARG A 85 -18.18 1.10 11.96
C ARG A 85 -17.54 2.19 11.09
N HIS A 86 -16.34 2.64 11.47
CA HIS A 86 -15.63 3.75 10.81
C HIS A 86 -14.47 3.23 9.96
N ASN A 87 -14.76 2.32 9.02
CA ASN A 87 -13.73 1.66 8.23
C ASN A 87 -12.90 2.63 7.38
N VAL A 88 -13.48 3.73 6.89
CA VAL A 88 -12.75 4.75 6.11
C VAL A 88 -11.68 5.42 6.97
N ILE A 89 -12.02 5.85 8.18
CA ILE A 89 -11.05 6.45 9.11
C ILE A 89 -10.00 5.41 9.52
N GLY A 90 -10.45 4.18 9.81
CA GLY A 90 -9.55 3.06 10.09
C GLY A 90 -8.57 2.79 8.94
N GLY A 91 -9.04 2.88 7.70
CA GLY A 91 -8.21 2.74 6.51
C GLY A 91 -7.15 3.84 6.38
N LEU A 92 -7.52 5.10 6.62
CA LEU A 92 -6.56 6.22 6.61
C LEU A 92 -5.49 6.06 7.69
N ILE A 93 -5.88 5.69 8.92
CA ILE A 93 -4.94 5.41 10.01
C ILE A 93 -4.03 4.24 9.64
N TYR A 94 -4.59 3.18 9.05
CA TYR A 94 -3.83 2.02 8.61
C TYR A 94 -2.82 2.38 7.52
N GLY A 95 -3.21 3.17 6.51
CA GLY A 95 -2.30 3.67 5.47
C GLY A 95 -1.17 4.51 6.04
N LEU A 96 -1.46 5.39 7.02
CA LEU A 96 -0.45 6.17 7.72
C LEU A 96 0.54 5.27 8.48
N LEU A 97 0.03 4.29 9.23
CA LEU A 97 0.87 3.34 9.98
C LEU A 97 1.75 2.52 9.04
N LEU A 98 1.21 2.03 7.92
CA LEU A 98 1.99 1.30 6.91
C LEU A 98 3.09 2.17 6.30
N TRP A 99 2.83 3.46 6.07
CA TRP A 99 3.84 4.39 5.56
C TRP A 99 5.02 4.52 6.54
N VAL A 100 4.73 4.69 7.83
CA VAL A 100 5.77 4.77 8.89
C VAL A 100 6.54 3.45 8.99
N ILE A 101 5.82 2.32 9.05
CA ILE A 101 6.42 0.99 9.20
C ILE A 101 7.30 0.66 7.99
N ALA A 102 6.81 0.88 6.77
CA ALA A 102 7.57 0.62 5.56
C ALA A 102 8.85 1.47 5.50
N GLY A 103 8.76 2.77 5.80
CA GLY A 103 9.94 3.63 5.84
C GLY A 103 10.94 3.22 6.90
N ALA A 104 10.47 2.84 8.09
CA ALA A 104 11.31 2.40 9.19
C ALA A 104 11.96 1.03 8.95
N ALA A 105 11.27 0.12 8.25
CA ALA A 105 11.77 -1.24 7.98
C ALA A 105 12.71 -1.29 6.78
N PHE A 106 12.41 -0.57 5.70
CA PHE A 106 13.16 -0.66 4.45
C PHE A 106 14.49 0.12 4.48
N ALA A 107 14.57 1.20 5.24
CA ALA A 107 15.79 1.98 5.33
C ALA A 107 16.96 1.19 5.96
N PRO A 108 16.81 0.55 7.12
CA PRO A 108 17.88 -0.26 7.72
C PRO A 108 18.24 -1.51 6.90
N SER A 109 17.28 -2.07 6.14
CA SER A 109 17.51 -3.25 5.31
C SER A 109 18.24 -2.94 3.99
N GLY A 110 18.45 -1.66 3.66
CA GLY A 110 19.07 -1.25 2.40
C GLY A 110 18.17 -1.44 1.16
N ILE A 111 16.92 -1.85 1.34
CA ILE A 111 15.95 -2.05 0.24
C ILE A 111 15.60 -0.71 -0.41
N SER A 112 15.28 0.29 0.41
CA SER A 112 14.94 1.64 -0.01
C SER A 112 15.25 2.64 1.09
N PRO A 113 15.69 3.87 0.77
CA PRO A 113 15.79 4.91 1.79
C PRO A 113 14.41 5.25 2.35
N ALA A 114 14.36 5.71 3.60
CA ALA A 114 13.12 6.18 4.19
C ALA A 114 12.58 7.39 3.39
N PRO A 115 11.29 7.48 3.11
CA PRO A 115 10.73 8.58 2.30
C PRO A 115 11.08 9.97 2.84
N TRP A 116 11.08 10.12 4.17
CA TRP A 116 11.41 11.38 4.85
C TRP A 116 12.88 11.78 4.80
N SER A 117 13.79 10.86 4.43
CA SER A 117 15.22 11.15 4.28
C SER A 117 15.60 11.61 2.87
N VAL A 118 14.70 11.48 1.90
CA VAL A 118 15.00 11.72 0.47
C VAL A 118 14.57 13.11 0.01
N GLY A 119 13.65 13.74 0.73
CA GLY A 119 13.17 15.11 0.46
C GLY A 119 11.67 15.26 0.61
N THR A 120 11.24 16.50 0.84
CA THR A 120 9.85 16.84 1.19
C THR A 120 8.83 16.38 0.13
N SER A 121 9.11 16.57 -1.15
CA SER A 121 8.21 16.14 -2.22
C SER A 121 8.01 14.63 -2.25
N THR A 122 9.08 13.85 -2.06
CA THR A 122 9.00 12.38 -1.95
C THR A 122 8.21 11.98 -0.71
N THR A 123 8.46 12.61 0.43
CA THR A 123 7.74 12.39 1.69
C THR A 123 6.23 12.57 1.53
N ILE A 124 5.82 13.72 0.99
CA ILE A 124 4.40 14.06 0.81
C ILE A 124 3.74 13.13 -0.20
N THR A 125 4.37 12.90 -1.36
CA THR A 125 3.76 12.06 -2.41
C THR A 125 3.61 10.62 -1.97
N THR A 126 4.60 10.05 -1.28
CA THR A 126 4.52 8.68 -0.76
C THR A 126 3.49 8.54 0.36
N LEU A 127 3.35 9.57 1.21
CA LEU A 127 2.31 9.61 2.24
C LEU A 127 0.92 9.65 1.59
N ILE A 128 0.69 10.52 0.60
CA ILE A 128 -0.58 10.59 -0.14
C ILE A 128 -0.89 9.24 -0.80
N ALA A 129 0.08 8.59 -1.42
CA ALA A 129 -0.09 7.29 -2.03
C ALA A 129 -0.53 6.21 -1.03
N MET A 130 0.06 6.18 0.16
CA MET A 130 -0.32 5.24 1.23
C MET A 130 -1.68 5.57 1.85
N LEU A 131 -2.01 6.85 1.99
CA LEU A 131 -3.35 7.28 2.43
C LEU A 131 -4.42 6.89 1.39
N ALA A 132 -4.12 7.01 0.09
CA ALA A 132 -5.02 6.56 -0.97
C ALA A 132 -5.25 5.04 -0.91
N PHE A 133 -4.19 4.24 -0.68
CA PHE A 133 -4.32 2.81 -0.44
C PHE A 133 -5.25 2.51 0.75
N GLY A 134 -5.00 3.15 1.89
CA GLY A 134 -5.82 2.99 3.09
C GLY A 134 -7.27 3.45 2.88
N LEU A 135 -7.50 4.55 2.17
CA LEU A 135 -8.82 5.06 1.83
C LEU A 135 -9.62 4.04 1.00
N VAL A 136 -9.00 3.46 -0.03
CA VAL A 136 -9.63 2.44 -0.87
C VAL A 136 -10.00 1.21 -0.04
N LEU A 137 -9.11 0.74 0.84
CA LEU A 137 -9.41 -0.38 1.76
C LEU A 137 -10.59 -0.05 2.68
N GLY A 138 -10.57 1.11 3.29
CA GLY A 138 -11.65 1.55 4.19
C GLY A 138 -12.98 1.66 3.46
N TRP A 139 -12.98 2.20 2.24
CA TRP A 139 -14.19 2.34 1.43
C TRP A 139 -14.74 1.00 0.95
N THR A 140 -13.90 0.12 0.42
CA THR A 140 -14.34 -1.19 -0.09
C THR A 140 -14.87 -2.11 1.01
N THR A 141 -14.43 -1.95 2.25
CA THR A 141 -14.89 -2.75 3.40
C THR A 141 -16.06 -2.13 4.16
N SER A 142 -16.37 -0.84 3.98
CA SER A 142 -17.36 -0.11 4.77
C SER A 142 -18.81 -0.58 4.59
N GLU A 143 -19.21 -1.01 3.39
CA GLU A 143 -20.57 -1.47 3.12
C GLU A 143 -20.91 -2.79 3.83
N GLU A 144 -19.91 -3.62 4.14
CA GLU A 144 -20.12 -4.86 4.90
C GLU A 144 -20.47 -4.56 6.36
N ALA A 145 -19.82 -3.55 6.94
CA ALA A 145 -20.12 -3.10 8.30
C ALA A 145 -21.56 -2.57 8.42
N ALA A 146 -22.08 -1.91 7.38
CA ALA A 146 -23.46 -1.41 7.35
C ALA A 146 -24.50 -2.55 7.26
N ARG A 147 -24.18 -3.66 6.58
CA ARG A 147 -25.10 -4.81 6.42
C ARG A 147 -25.16 -5.75 7.63
N VAL A 148 -24.15 -5.73 8.48
CA VAL A 148 -24.12 -6.60 9.69
C VAL A 148 -24.95 -5.99 10.84
N THR A 149 -25.36 -4.72 10.73
CA THR A 149 -26.12 -3.99 11.75
C THR A 149 -27.60 -3.87 11.47
N THR A 150 -28.09 -4.44 10.36
CA THR A 150 -29.52 -4.58 10.03
C THR A 150 -29.97 -6.01 10.16
#